data_b6d258994667841d97a07cc9583b4793
#
_entry.id   b6d258994667841d97a07cc9583b4793
#
_cell.length_a   1.000
_cell.length_b   1.000
_cell.length_c   1.000
_cell.angle_alpha   90.00
_cell.angle_beta   90.00
_cell.angle_gamma   90.00
#
_symmetry.space_group_name_H-M   'P 1'
#
loop_
_entity.id
_entity.type
_entity.pdbx_description
1 polymer ?
#
loop_
_entity_poly.entity_id
_entity_poly.type
_entity_poly.pdbx_seq_one_letter_code
_entity_poly.pdbx_strand_id
1 'polypeptide(L)'
;MKLTPRRTELFFSLPELEKEFVMVKPTLLVLAAGMGSRYGSLKQMDGVGPSGEAIIDYSIYDAIRAGFGKVVFVIRHLFEKEFREIFTPERFGGKIEVDFVFQELDKLPEGFTVPADRVKPWGTNHAVMMAAEVIDGPFAVINADDFYGREAYQ
;
A
#
# COMPACT_ATOMS: atom_id res chain seq x y z
N MET A 1 13.34 55.04 -49.99
CA MET A 1 12.18 54.17 -49.77
C MET A 1 12.62 53.04 -48.86
N LYS A 2 12.30 53.15 -47.55
CA LYS A 2 12.72 52.19 -46.53
C LYS A 2 11.54 51.26 -46.24
N LEU A 3 11.70 50.01 -46.56
CA LEU A 3 10.74 48.93 -46.20
C LEU A 3 11.07 48.42 -44.80
N THR A 4 10.17 48.68 -43.86
CA THR A 4 10.18 48.11 -42.50
C THR A 4 9.54 46.74 -42.55
N PRO A 5 10.14 45.66 -42.05
CA PRO A 5 9.45 44.42 -41.94
C PRO A 5 8.47 44.44 -40.78
N ARG A 6 7.19 44.12 -41.04
CA ARG A 6 6.16 43.91 -40.04
C ARG A 6 6.49 42.60 -39.28
N ARG A 7 6.75 42.76 -38.02
CA ARG A 7 6.87 41.68 -37.05
C ARG A 7 5.46 41.13 -36.80
N THR A 8 5.16 39.96 -37.41
CA THR A 8 3.93 39.24 -37.11
C THR A 8 4.15 38.51 -35.79
N GLU A 9 3.65 39.12 -34.70
CA GLU A 9 3.56 38.42 -33.42
C GLU A 9 2.45 37.38 -33.52
N LEU A 10 2.84 36.13 -33.75
CA LEU A 10 1.97 35.00 -33.52
C LEU A 10 1.85 34.81 -32.00
N PHE A 11 0.83 35.44 -31.43
CA PHE A 11 0.35 35.08 -30.09
C PHE A 11 -0.33 33.73 -30.19
N PHE A 12 0.46 32.64 -29.99
CA PHE A 12 -0.10 31.39 -29.53
C PHE A 12 -0.43 31.59 -28.04
N SER A 13 -1.65 31.99 -27.78
CA SER A 13 -2.29 31.84 -26.49
C SER A 13 -2.41 30.31 -26.27
N LEU A 14 -1.42 29.74 -25.61
CA LEU A 14 -1.54 28.42 -25.00
C LEU A 14 -2.60 28.58 -23.90
N PRO A 15 -3.71 27.82 -23.92
CA PRO A 15 -4.56 27.77 -22.76
C PRO A 15 -3.69 27.33 -21.59
N GLU A 16 -3.66 28.15 -20.55
CA GLU A 16 -3.10 27.76 -19.25
C GLU A 16 -3.85 26.49 -18.80
N LEU A 17 -3.29 25.34 -19.17
CA LEU A 17 -3.55 24.10 -18.49
C LEU A 17 -2.81 24.22 -17.14
N GLU A 18 -3.38 24.99 -16.21
CA GLU A 18 -3.25 24.68 -14.80
C GLU A 18 -3.90 23.30 -14.59
N LYS A 19 -3.21 22.26 -15.05
CA LYS A 19 -3.40 20.95 -14.49
C LYS A 19 -2.96 21.11 -13.05
N GLU A 20 -3.93 21.29 -12.15
CA GLU A 20 -3.73 20.91 -10.76
C GLU A 20 -3.11 19.54 -10.80
N PHE A 21 -1.83 19.49 -10.53
CA PHE A 21 -1.11 18.24 -10.35
C PHE A 21 -1.65 17.70 -9.03
N VAL A 22 -2.78 16.99 -9.09
CA VAL A 22 -3.29 16.26 -7.94
C VAL A 22 -2.20 15.23 -7.64
N MET A 23 -1.37 15.56 -6.66
CA MET A 23 -0.35 14.64 -6.15
C MET A 23 -1.07 13.44 -5.58
N VAL A 24 -1.16 12.36 -6.37
CA VAL A 24 -1.69 11.09 -5.89
C VAL A 24 -0.76 10.60 -4.78
N LYS A 25 -1.28 10.55 -3.57
CA LYS A 25 -0.51 10.06 -2.42
C LYS A 25 -0.20 8.58 -2.62
N PRO A 26 1.03 8.13 -2.36
CA PRO A 26 1.38 6.73 -2.52
C PRO A 26 0.64 5.84 -1.52
N THR A 27 0.47 4.57 -1.89
CA THR A 27 -0.12 3.52 -1.06
C THR A 27 0.98 2.64 -0.46
N LEU A 28 0.86 2.32 0.81
CA LEU A 28 1.70 1.32 1.47
C LEU A 28 1.02 -0.04 1.40
N LEU A 29 1.60 -0.99 0.68
CA LEU A 29 1.13 -2.38 0.62
C LEU A 29 1.90 -3.22 1.63
N VAL A 30 1.18 -3.77 2.61
CA VAL A 30 1.76 -4.53 3.71
C VAL A 30 1.45 -6.02 3.55
N LEU A 31 2.48 -6.83 3.38
CA LEU A 31 2.35 -8.27 3.20
C LEU A 31 2.26 -8.98 4.56
N ALA A 32 1.05 -9.33 4.97
CA ALA A 32 0.74 -9.94 6.26
C ALA A 32 0.08 -11.34 6.17
N ALA A 33 -0.14 -11.87 4.96
CA ALA A 33 -0.79 -13.19 4.78
C ALA A 33 0.04 -14.37 5.31
N GLY A 34 1.36 -14.21 5.45
CA GLY A 34 2.26 -15.18 6.08
C GLY A 34 2.24 -15.17 7.61
N MET A 35 1.67 -14.14 8.23
CA MET A 35 1.57 -14.01 9.68
C MET A 35 0.66 -15.12 10.25
N GLY A 36 1.05 -15.69 11.37
CA GLY A 36 0.27 -16.74 12.03
C GLY A 36 0.47 -18.17 11.50
N SER A 37 1.12 -18.36 10.34
CA SER A 37 1.32 -19.69 9.76
C SER A 37 2.19 -20.62 10.61
N ARG A 38 3.03 -20.06 11.49
CA ARG A 38 3.95 -20.81 12.36
C ARG A 38 3.41 -21.08 13.76
N TYR A 39 2.45 -20.26 14.26
CA TYR A 39 2.02 -20.27 15.66
C TYR A 39 0.49 -20.27 15.86
N GLY A 40 -0.30 -20.30 14.77
CA GLY A 40 -1.78 -20.37 14.86
C GLY A 40 -2.45 -19.17 15.54
N SER A 41 -1.70 -18.11 15.84
CA SER A 41 -2.23 -16.87 16.43
C SER A 41 -1.42 -15.66 15.93
N LEU A 42 -2.02 -14.47 16.00
CA LEU A 42 -1.39 -13.19 15.66
C LEU A 42 -0.36 -12.71 16.70
N LYS A 43 0.32 -13.62 17.42
CA LYS A 43 1.36 -13.28 18.40
C LYS A 43 2.48 -12.38 17.84
N GLN A 44 2.64 -12.32 16.52
CA GLN A 44 3.56 -11.39 15.84
C GLN A 44 3.07 -9.93 15.87
N MET A 45 1.86 -9.71 16.35
CA MET A 45 1.28 -8.40 16.66
C MET A 45 1.53 -8.01 18.12
N ASP A 46 2.29 -8.82 18.88
CA ASP A 46 2.69 -8.47 20.22
C ASP A 46 3.45 -7.13 20.20
N GLY A 47 3.04 -6.24 21.07
CA GLY A 47 3.64 -4.92 21.15
C GLY A 47 5.11 -5.02 21.56
N VAL A 48 5.97 -4.46 20.73
CA VAL A 48 7.41 -4.32 21.01
C VAL A 48 7.75 -2.91 21.52
N GLY A 49 6.85 -1.97 21.30
CA GLY A 49 6.99 -0.58 21.72
C GLY A 49 6.54 -0.34 23.17
N PRO A 50 6.93 0.80 23.75
CA PRO A 50 6.65 1.13 25.15
C PRO A 50 5.15 1.29 25.46
N SER A 51 4.30 1.56 24.46
CA SER A 51 2.84 1.67 24.60
C SER A 51 2.09 0.50 23.94
N GLY A 52 2.80 -0.57 23.60
CA GLY A 52 2.21 -1.76 22.96
C GLY A 52 2.13 -1.69 21.45
N GLU A 53 2.94 -0.83 20.81
CA GLU A 53 3.01 -0.75 19.34
C GLU A 53 3.69 -2.00 18.77
N ALA A 54 3.11 -2.57 17.73
CA ALA A 54 3.74 -3.62 16.93
C ALA A 54 4.76 -3.00 15.94
N ILE A 55 5.65 -3.82 15.38
CA ILE A 55 6.64 -3.37 14.39
C ILE A 55 5.96 -2.65 13.22
N ILE A 56 4.83 -3.17 12.78
CA ILE A 56 4.05 -2.61 11.69
C ILE A 56 3.52 -1.18 11.98
N ASP A 57 3.22 -0.85 13.24
CA ASP A 57 2.77 0.50 13.60
C ASP A 57 3.86 1.54 13.31
N TYR A 58 5.14 1.20 13.55
CA TYR A 58 6.26 2.08 13.22
C TYR A 58 6.39 2.28 11.71
N SER A 59 6.22 1.23 10.93
CA SER A 59 6.24 1.31 9.46
C SER A 59 5.13 2.22 8.92
N ILE A 60 3.90 2.08 9.43
CA ILE A 60 2.78 2.93 9.03
C ILE A 60 2.98 4.37 9.50
N TYR A 61 3.50 4.57 10.70
CA TYR A 61 3.81 5.90 11.21
C TYR A 61 4.83 6.63 10.33
N ASP A 62 5.89 5.96 9.92
CA ASP A 62 6.91 6.54 9.04
C ASP A 62 6.38 6.79 7.63
N ALA A 63 5.53 5.91 7.09
CA ALA A 63 4.84 6.12 5.81
C ALA A 63 3.92 7.34 5.84
N ILE A 64 3.14 7.54 6.91
CA ILE A 64 2.30 8.74 7.10
C ILE A 64 3.18 10.00 7.05
N ARG A 65 4.32 10.01 7.73
CA ARG A 65 5.28 11.13 7.74
C ARG A 65 5.90 11.39 6.37
N ALA A 66 6.07 10.35 5.57
CA ALA A 66 6.55 10.44 4.19
C ALA A 66 5.46 10.83 3.18
N GLY A 67 4.20 10.99 3.61
CA GLY A 67 3.11 11.47 2.77
C GLY A 67 2.24 10.38 2.15
N PHE A 68 2.36 9.13 2.58
CA PHE A 68 1.46 8.06 2.16
C PHE A 68 0.02 8.36 2.60
N GLY A 69 -0.96 8.09 1.72
CA GLY A 69 -2.37 8.38 1.95
C GLY A 69 -3.22 7.15 2.27
N LYS A 70 -2.73 5.95 1.92
CA LYS A 70 -3.45 4.69 2.09
C LYS A 70 -2.50 3.58 2.52
N VAL A 71 -2.95 2.70 3.40
CA VAL A 71 -2.32 1.41 3.69
C VAL A 71 -3.27 0.29 3.28
N VAL A 72 -2.76 -0.69 2.56
CA VAL A 72 -3.50 -1.90 2.17
C VAL A 72 -2.80 -3.10 2.78
N PHE A 73 -3.52 -3.87 3.56
CA PHE A 73 -3.01 -5.11 4.15
C PHE A 73 -3.39 -6.31 3.28
N VAL A 74 -2.41 -7.09 2.88
CA VAL A 74 -2.64 -8.42 2.29
C VAL A 74 -2.67 -9.44 3.42
N ILE A 75 -3.84 -9.96 3.71
CA ILE A 75 -4.09 -10.89 4.80
C ILE A 75 -4.78 -12.18 4.31
N ARG A 76 -5.04 -13.13 5.20
CA ARG A 76 -5.96 -14.25 4.97
C ARG A 76 -7.29 -13.95 5.64
N HIS A 77 -8.39 -14.42 5.05
CA HIS A 77 -9.73 -14.27 5.65
C HIS A 77 -9.81 -14.78 7.10
N LEU A 78 -9.02 -15.80 7.42
CA LEU A 78 -8.93 -16.34 8.78
C LEU A 78 -8.62 -15.28 9.84
N PHE A 79 -7.88 -14.22 9.47
CA PHE A 79 -7.44 -13.16 10.39
C PHE A 79 -8.15 -11.81 10.14
N GLU A 80 -9.16 -11.79 9.27
CA GLU A 80 -9.83 -10.54 8.89
C GLU A 80 -10.39 -9.79 10.09
N LYS A 81 -11.08 -10.51 10.98
CA LYS A 81 -11.71 -9.90 12.14
C LYS A 81 -10.70 -9.20 13.03
N GLU A 82 -9.63 -9.90 13.39
CA GLU A 82 -8.58 -9.38 14.26
C GLU A 82 -7.86 -8.19 13.63
N PHE A 83 -7.55 -8.26 12.33
CA PHE A 83 -6.91 -7.15 11.63
C PHE A 83 -7.79 -5.91 11.60
N ARG A 84 -9.10 -6.06 11.31
CA ARG A 84 -10.04 -4.93 11.30
C ARG A 84 -10.27 -4.33 12.69
N GLU A 85 -10.19 -5.12 13.74
CA GLU A 85 -10.30 -4.63 15.13
C GLU A 85 -9.04 -3.87 15.57
N ILE A 86 -7.86 -4.25 15.08
CA ILE A 86 -6.59 -3.65 15.47
C ILE A 86 -6.23 -2.46 14.59
N PHE A 87 -6.29 -2.61 13.27
CA PHE A 87 -5.86 -1.59 12.31
C PHE A 87 -7.05 -0.79 11.81
N THR A 88 -7.51 0.13 12.65
CA THR A 88 -8.56 1.07 12.28
C THR A 88 -7.93 2.42 11.87
N PRO A 89 -8.62 3.26 11.07
CA PRO A 89 -8.16 4.61 10.77
C PRO A 89 -7.89 5.45 12.02
N GLU A 90 -8.68 5.24 13.08
CA GLU A 90 -8.57 5.95 14.37
C GLU A 90 -7.25 5.63 15.08
N ARG A 91 -6.75 4.39 14.96
CA ARG A 91 -5.43 4.01 15.49
C ARG A 91 -4.33 4.91 14.96
N PHE A 92 -4.46 5.39 13.75
CA PHE A 92 -3.51 6.27 13.08
C PHE A 92 -3.97 7.74 13.07
N GLY A 93 -4.92 8.10 13.94
CA GLY A 93 -5.45 9.47 14.06
C GLY A 93 -6.18 9.96 12.82
N GLY A 94 -6.74 9.07 12.01
CA GLY A 94 -7.43 9.40 10.77
C GLY A 94 -6.54 9.95 9.65
N LYS A 95 -5.20 9.77 9.76
CA LYS A 95 -4.22 10.36 8.83
C LYS A 95 -3.93 9.51 7.59
N ILE A 96 -4.41 8.28 7.58
CA ILE A 96 -4.21 7.31 6.50
C ILE A 96 -5.47 6.46 6.33
N GLU A 97 -5.87 6.19 5.11
CA GLU A 97 -6.90 5.19 4.80
C GLU A 97 -6.38 3.79 5.08
N VAL A 98 -7.27 2.89 5.57
CA VAL A 98 -6.93 1.50 5.84
C VAL A 98 -7.85 0.59 5.03
N ASP A 99 -7.24 -0.34 4.27
CA ASP A 99 -7.97 -1.30 3.45
C ASP A 99 -7.35 -2.70 3.55
N PHE A 100 -8.09 -3.73 3.16
CA PHE A 100 -7.68 -5.11 3.29
C PHE A 100 -7.98 -5.88 2.01
N VAL A 101 -7.00 -6.67 1.55
CA VAL A 101 -7.16 -7.62 0.46
C VAL A 101 -6.75 -9.02 0.92
N PHE A 102 -7.26 -10.05 0.24
CA PHE A 102 -7.14 -11.41 0.74
C PHE A 102 -6.32 -12.28 -0.19
N GLN A 103 -5.25 -12.85 0.35
CA GLN A 103 -4.44 -13.86 -0.33
C GLN A 103 -4.94 -15.26 0.03
N GLU A 104 -5.76 -15.84 -0.85
CA GLU A 104 -6.26 -17.19 -0.70
C GLU A 104 -5.67 -18.13 -1.78
N LEU A 105 -5.65 -19.43 -1.51
CA LEU A 105 -5.00 -20.42 -2.39
C LEU A 105 -5.68 -20.54 -3.75
N ASP A 106 -6.98 -20.37 -3.80
CA ASP A 106 -7.84 -20.49 -4.98
C ASP A 106 -7.82 -19.24 -5.89
N LYS A 107 -7.25 -18.15 -5.42
CA LYS A 107 -7.11 -16.91 -6.20
C LYS A 107 -5.94 -16.99 -7.17
N LEU A 108 -6.12 -17.77 -8.23
CA LEU A 108 -5.12 -18.01 -9.27
C LEU A 108 -5.57 -17.41 -10.60
N PRO A 109 -4.61 -17.05 -11.48
CA PRO A 109 -4.91 -16.70 -12.86
C PRO A 109 -5.62 -17.86 -13.59
N GLU A 110 -6.34 -17.54 -14.66
CA GLU A 110 -7.00 -18.51 -15.50
C GLU A 110 -6.02 -19.60 -16.01
N GLY A 111 -6.46 -20.85 -15.99
CA GLY A 111 -5.66 -22.00 -16.42
C GLY A 111 -4.79 -22.64 -15.34
N PHE A 112 -4.75 -22.07 -14.12
CA PHE A 112 -4.02 -22.64 -13.00
C PHE A 112 -4.97 -23.26 -11.97
N THR A 113 -4.53 -24.34 -11.34
CA THR A 113 -5.27 -25.04 -10.27
C THR A 113 -4.39 -25.20 -9.03
N VAL A 114 -5.03 -25.22 -7.86
CA VAL A 114 -4.33 -25.45 -6.60
C VAL A 114 -3.94 -26.93 -6.50
N PRO A 115 -2.65 -27.27 -6.29
CA PRO A 115 -2.25 -28.66 -5.98
C PRO A 115 -2.97 -29.14 -4.72
N ALA A 116 -3.39 -30.42 -4.73
CA ALA A 116 -4.21 -30.99 -3.67
C ALA A 116 -3.55 -30.99 -2.28
N ASP A 117 -2.23 -30.99 -2.23
CA ASP A 117 -1.40 -30.98 -1.01
C ASP A 117 -0.96 -29.57 -0.57
N ARG A 118 -1.36 -28.53 -1.32
CA ARG A 118 -0.95 -27.14 -1.03
C ARG A 118 -1.73 -26.56 0.13
N VAL A 119 -1.04 -26.25 1.23
CA VAL A 119 -1.61 -25.62 2.43
C VAL A 119 -1.01 -24.24 2.72
N LYS A 120 0.21 -23.95 2.21
CA LYS A 120 0.89 -22.67 2.45
C LYS A 120 0.46 -21.65 1.42
N PRO A 121 0.34 -20.37 1.80
CA PRO A 121 0.09 -19.27 0.87
C PRO A 121 1.09 -19.28 -0.29
N TRP A 122 0.69 -18.68 -1.40
CA TRP A 122 1.59 -18.41 -2.52
C TRP A 122 2.62 -17.35 -2.12
N GLY A 123 3.66 -17.18 -2.95
CA GLY A 123 4.75 -16.24 -2.67
C GLY A 123 4.35 -14.75 -2.75
N THR A 124 5.34 -13.90 -2.53
CA THR A 124 5.22 -12.44 -2.50
C THR A 124 4.55 -11.85 -3.75
N ASN A 125 4.91 -12.33 -4.93
CA ASN A 125 4.30 -11.84 -6.18
C ASN A 125 2.78 -12.03 -6.20
N HIS A 126 2.30 -13.20 -5.77
CA HIS A 126 0.87 -13.47 -5.68
C HIS A 126 0.19 -12.54 -4.66
N ALA A 127 0.84 -12.28 -3.51
CA ALA A 127 0.32 -11.34 -2.52
C ALA A 127 0.16 -9.92 -3.11
N VAL A 128 1.15 -9.44 -3.87
CA VAL A 128 1.09 -8.13 -4.54
C VAL A 128 -0.03 -8.10 -5.57
N MET A 129 -0.23 -9.17 -6.34
CA MET A 129 -1.32 -9.26 -7.33
C MET A 129 -2.72 -9.12 -6.71
N MET A 130 -2.91 -9.53 -5.46
CA MET A 130 -4.21 -9.38 -4.77
C MET A 130 -4.63 -7.93 -4.58
N ALA A 131 -3.68 -7.00 -4.62
CA ALA A 131 -3.94 -5.57 -4.46
C ALA A 131 -4.18 -4.83 -5.79
N ALA A 132 -4.13 -5.51 -6.94
CA ALA A 132 -4.20 -4.87 -8.26
C ALA A 132 -5.48 -4.05 -8.50
N GLU A 133 -6.60 -4.43 -7.88
CA GLU A 133 -7.89 -3.75 -8.05
C GLU A 133 -8.11 -2.59 -7.07
N VAL A 134 -7.26 -2.46 -6.03
CA VAL A 134 -7.42 -1.46 -4.97
C VAL A 134 -6.29 -0.43 -4.92
N ILE A 135 -5.28 -0.59 -5.77
CA ILE A 135 -4.14 0.33 -5.91
C ILE A 135 -4.10 0.83 -7.36
N ASP A 136 -4.33 2.11 -7.55
CA ASP A 136 -4.38 2.79 -8.84
C ASP A 136 -3.27 3.83 -9.04
N GLY A 137 -2.35 3.94 -8.07
CA GLY A 137 -1.26 4.93 -8.06
C GLY A 137 0.08 4.34 -7.66
N PRO A 138 1.06 5.20 -7.35
CA PRO A 138 2.35 4.75 -6.86
C PRO A 138 2.21 4.03 -5.52
N PHE A 139 2.99 2.98 -5.31
CA PHE A 139 2.95 2.23 -4.07
C PHE A 139 4.31 1.67 -3.68
N ALA A 140 4.49 1.42 -2.38
CA ALA A 140 5.61 0.68 -1.83
C ALA A 140 5.13 -0.61 -1.19
N VAL A 141 5.96 -1.64 -1.21
CA VAL A 141 5.65 -2.96 -0.64
C VAL A 141 6.58 -3.22 0.54
N ILE A 142 6.01 -3.64 1.67
CA ILE A 142 6.76 -4.05 2.86
C ILE A 142 6.25 -5.39 3.41
N ASN A 143 7.11 -6.10 4.12
CA ASN A 143 6.70 -7.20 4.97
C ASN A 143 6.19 -6.67 6.31
N ALA A 144 5.19 -7.33 6.88
CA ALA A 144 4.57 -6.91 8.12
C ALA A 144 5.46 -7.10 9.37
N ASP A 145 6.47 -7.97 9.28
CA ASP A 145 7.36 -8.37 10.37
C ASP A 145 8.77 -7.80 10.27
N ASP A 146 9.04 -6.95 9.27
CA ASP A 146 10.33 -6.29 9.09
C ASP A 146 10.28 -4.83 9.56
N PHE A 147 11.35 -4.38 10.21
CA PHE A 147 11.56 -2.97 10.58
C PHE A 147 12.46 -2.28 9.53
N TYR A 148 11.92 -1.28 8.84
CA TYR A 148 12.61 -0.58 7.75
C TYR A 148 13.29 0.71 8.18
N GLY A 149 12.73 1.39 9.17
CA GLY A 149 13.18 2.71 9.61
C GLY A 149 12.74 3.86 8.70
N ARG A 150 12.78 5.06 9.23
CA ARG A 150 12.22 6.27 8.61
C ARG A 150 12.76 6.56 7.20
N GLU A 151 14.06 6.35 6.98
CA GLU A 151 14.71 6.73 5.72
C GLU A 151 14.24 5.88 4.53
N ALA A 152 13.74 4.67 4.79
CA ALA A 152 13.22 3.78 3.75
C ALA A 152 11.93 4.30 3.08
N TYR A 153 11.25 5.26 3.69
CA TYR A 153 9.97 5.81 3.21
C TYR A 153 10.13 7.19 2.54
N GLN A 154 11.32 7.73 2.46
CA GLN A 154 11.64 9.03 1.84
C GLN A 154 12.10 8.87 0.39
#